data_e9ce665e22ce57ac9e455155dec8c34c
#
_entry.id   e9ce665e22ce57ac9e455155dec8c34c
#
_cell.length_a   1.000
_cell.length_b   1.000
_cell.length_c   1.000
_cell.angle_alpha   90.00
_cell.angle_beta   90.00
_cell.angle_gamma   90.00
#
_symmetry.space_group_name_H-M   'P 1'
#
loop_
_entity.id
_entity.type
_entity.pdbx_description
1 polymer ?
#
loop_
_entity_poly.entity_id
_entity_poly.type
_entity_poly.pdbx_seq_one_letter_code
_entity_poly.pdbx_strand_id
1 'polypeptide(L)'
;MEKDIFKEFQERGRGQEAAYFRNQDTQLIEKLRESARLEEIAVALAEKLQVDNPELLRRVMDLGVTLDTAPAFLLAPLVQVAWAEGEVTEREHKTVLRLAGARGVEESSPAHAQLLEWLQERPPDALFDTATEVIKVGLSVLPPGEREERIKRIVQACHEVAEASGGLARLLGLGSGVSGEEESLLDTITATLRGHRRLEKDA
;
A
#
# COMPACT_ATOMS: atom_id res chain seq x y z
N MET A 1 11.73 62.80 -30.86
CA MET A 1 12.70 61.70 -30.87
C MET A 1 12.98 61.16 -29.48
N GLU A 2 13.35 61.94 -28.45
CA GLU A 2 13.61 61.46 -27.08
C GLU A 2 12.35 60.95 -26.36
N LYS A 3 11.20 61.58 -26.52
CA LYS A 3 9.93 61.15 -25.90
C LYS A 3 9.39 59.81 -26.42
N ASP A 4 9.71 59.46 -27.65
CA ASP A 4 9.23 58.21 -28.26
C ASP A 4 10.05 57.03 -27.80
N ILE A 5 11.33 57.18 -27.58
CA ILE A 5 12.23 56.15 -27.05
C ILE A 5 11.85 55.83 -25.61
N PHE A 6 11.51 56.82 -24.78
CA PHE A 6 11.10 56.62 -23.39
C PHE A 6 9.76 55.87 -23.27
N LYS A 7 8.84 56.14 -24.22
CA LYS A 7 7.56 55.46 -24.28
C LYS A 7 7.70 53.98 -24.67
N GLU A 8 8.57 53.70 -25.64
CA GLU A 8 8.89 52.33 -26.06
C GLU A 8 9.55 51.52 -24.94
N PHE A 9 10.44 52.11 -24.13
CA PHE A 9 11.04 51.46 -22.96
C PHE A 9 10.00 51.17 -21.88
N GLN A 10 9.07 52.05 -21.61
CA GLN A 10 7.99 51.83 -20.65
C GLN A 10 7.01 50.76 -21.13
N GLU A 11 6.69 50.70 -22.41
CA GLU A 11 5.79 49.68 -22.98
C GLU A 11 6.43 48.27 -22.96
N ARG A 12 7.74 48.20 -23.24
CA ARG A 12 8.52 46.94 -23.13
C ARG A 12 8.61 46.46 -21.67
N GLY A 13 8.86 47.33 -20.71
CA GLY A 13 8.86 47.02 -19.29
C GLY A 13 7.53 46.48 -18.81
N ARG A 14 6.41 47.14 -19.13
CA ARG A 14 5.06 46.67 -18.82
C ARG A 14 4.71 45.34 -19.48
N GLY A 15 5.18 45.11 -20.71
CA GLY A 15 5.00 43.85 -21.42
C GLY A 15 5.73 42.67 -20.72
N GLN A 16 6.96 42.92 -20.27
CA GLN A 16 7.76 41.91 -19.54
C GLN A 16 7.19 41.62 -18.15
N GLU A 17 6.77 42.63 -17.41
CA GLU A 17 6.10 42.47 -16.12
C GLU A 17 4.79 41.72 -16.28
N ALA A 18 3.95 42.05 -17.24
CA ALA A 18 2.70 41.35 -17.50
C ALA A 18 2.91 39.92 -17.98
N ALA A 19 4.00 39.62 -18.70
CA ALA A 19 4.37 38.26 -19.07
C ALA A 19 4.86 37.45 -17.85
N TYR A 20 5.65 38.06 -16.96
CA TYR A 20 6.12 37.46 -15.73
C TYR A 20 4.97 37.12 -14.80
N PHE A 21 4.04 38.05 -14.56
CA PHE A 21 2.86 37.78 -13.71
C PHE A 21 1.96 36.70 -14.29
N ARG A 22 1.71 36.70 -15.61
CA ARG A 22 0.95 35.64 -16.26
C ARG A 22 1.59 34.26 -16.08
N ASN A 23 2.91 34.17 -16.15
CA ASN A 23 3.62 32.91 -15.95
C ASN A 23 3.54 32.44 -14.50
N GLN A 24 3.67 33.37 -13.53
CA GLN A 24 3.47 33.08 -12.13
C GLN A 24 2.04 32.62 -11.80
N ASP A 25 1.04 33.32 -12.34
CA ASP A 25 -0.36 32.95 -12.18
C ASP A 25 -0.64 31.56 -12.77
N THR A 26 -0.09 31.26 -13.95
CA THR A 26 -0.24 29.94 -14.56
C THR A 26 0.37 28.84 -13.69
N GLN A 27 1.59 29.04 -13.18
CA GLN A 27 2.25 28.09 -12.30
C GLN A 27 1.48 27.89 -10.97
N LEU A 28 0.92 28.98 -10.43
CA LEU A 28 0.12 28.90 -9.22
C LEU A 28 -1.19 28.14 -9.47
N ILE A 29 -1.86 28.39 -10.58
CA ILE A 29 -3.08 27.67 -10.98
C ILE A 29 -2.79 26.19 -11.20
N GLU A 30 -1.68 25.83 -11.83
CA GLU A 30 -1.27 24.43 -12.00
C GLU A 30 -1.02 23.74 -10.66
N LYS A 31 -0.29 24.39 -9.75
CA LYS A 31 -0.06 23.88 -8.39
C LYS A 31 -1.35 23.68 -7.61
N LEU A 32 -2.29 24.62 -7.72
CA LEU A 32 -3.60 24.52 -7.04
C LEU A 32 -4.45 23.37 -7.63
N ARG A 33 -4.41 23.17 -8.96
CA ARG A 33 -5.10 22.05 -9.61
C ARG A 33 -4.51 20.70 -9.21
N GLU A 34 -3.19 20.61 -9.15
CA GLU A 34 -2.50 19.39 -8.72
C GLU A 34 -2.80 19.08 -7.24
N SER A 35 -2.77 20.10 -6.37
CA SER A 35 -3.14 19.95 -4.97
C SER A 35 -4.60 19.48 -4.79
N ALA A 36 -5.55 20.09 -5.52
CA ALA A 36 -6.94 19.67 -5.47
C ALA A 36 -7.15 18.23 -5.97
N ARG A 37 -6.43 17.83 -7.02
CA ARG A 37 -6.48 16.46 -7.54
C ARG A 37 -5.91 15.44 -6.54
N LEU A 38 -4.81 15.77 -5.87
CA LEU A 38 -4.24 14.93 -4.82
C LEU A 38 -5.20 14.79 -3.64
N GLU A 39 -5.90 15.86 -3.29
CA GLU A 39 -6.90 15.85 -2.22
C GLU A 39 -8.11 14.98 -2.57
N GLU A 40 -8.60 15.02 -3.81
CA GLU A 40 -9.66 14.13 -4.29
C GLU A 40 -9.23 12.66 -4.25
N ILE A 41 -8.01 12.35 -4.70
CA ILE A 41 -7.45 10.99 -4.64
C ILE A 41 -7.32 10.53 -3.17
N ALA A 42 -6.85 11.39 -2.29
CA ALA A 42 -6.70 11.09 -0.87
C ALA A 42 -8.04 10.75 -0.23
N VAL A 43 -9.09 11.54 -0.49
CA VAL A 43 -10.44 11.28 0.01
C VAL A 43 -10.98 9.93 -0.49
N ALA A 44 -10.87 9.67 -1.79
CA ALA A 44 -11.35 8.41 -2.37
C ALA A 44 -10.56 7.19 -1.84
N LEU A 45 -9.26 7.34 -1.61
CA LEU A 45 -8.42 6.28 -1.05
C LEU A 45 -8.74 6.06 0.43
N ALA A 46 -8.97 7.13 1.20
CA ALA A 46 -9.40 7.06 2.59
C ALA A 46 -10.72 6.28 2.73
N GLU A 47 -11.69 6.59 1.88
CA GLU A 47 -12.98 5.89 1.84
C GLU A 47 -12.80 4.42 1.48
N LYS A 48 -12.02 4.11 0.44
CA LYS A 48 -11.78 2.74 -0.01
C LYS A 48 -11.07 1.88 1.03
N LEU A 49 -10.11 2.46 1.76
CA LEU A 49 -9.34 1.79 2.81
C LEU A 49 -9.99 1.88 4.19
N GLN A 50 -11.06 2.68 4.34
CA GLN A 50 -11.71 2.99 5.62
C GLN A 50 -10.74 3.56 6.67
N VAL A 51 -9.91 4.51 6.26
CA VAL A 51 -8.88 5.16 7.07
C VAL A 51 -9.18 6.63 7.21
N ASP A 52 -9.44 7.08 8.44
CA ASP A 52 -9.69 8.50 8.77
C ASP A 52 -8.42 9.25 9.23
N ASN A 53 -7.27 8.56 9.34
CA ASN A 53 -6.02 9.13 9.79
C ASN A 53 -5.24 9.72 8.59
N PRO A 54 -5.10 11.07 8.49
CA PRO A 54 -4.43 11.72 7.36
C PRO A 54 -2.94 11.36 7.24
N GLU A 55 -2.27 11.12 8.37
CA GLU A 55 -0.85 10.75 8.38
C GLU A 55 -0.63 9.33 7.85
N LEU A 56 -1.50 8.39 8.24
CA LEU A 56 -1.50 7.04 7.72
C LEU A 56 -1.80 7.03 6.21
N LEU A 57 -2.80 7.82 5.79
CA LEU A 57 -3.17 7.96 4.39
C LEU A 57 -2.01 8.54 3.56
N ARG A 58 -1.29 9.54 4.08
CA ARG A 58 -0.11 10.08 3.41
C ARG A 58 0.97 9.02 3.23
N ARG A 59 1.27 8.21 4.25
CA ARG A 59 2.22 7.08 4.13
C ARG A 59 1.80 6.09 3.05
N VAL A 60 0.51 5.78 2.95
CA VAL A 60 -0.03 4.92 1.87
C VAL A 60 0.24 5.52 0.50
N MET A 61 0.00 6.83 0.33
CA MET A 61 0.24 7.54 -0.93
C MET A 61 1.73 7.64 -1.27
N ASP A 62 2.58 7.90 -0.27
CA ASP A 62 4.05 7.97 -0.42
C ASP A 62 4.64 6.61 -0.86
N LEU A 63 3.97 5.49 -0.55
CA LEU A 63 4.30 4.15 -1.03
C LEU A 63 3.79 3.87 -2.46
N GLY A 64 3.21 4.85 -3.14
CA GLY A 64 2.71 4.73 -4.51
C GLY A 64 1.39 3.97 -4.64
N VAL A 65 0.68 3.73 -3.55
CA VAL A 65 -0.63 3.06 -3.58
C VAL A 65 -1.67 3.98 -4.19
N THR A 66 -2.39 3.48 -5.17
CA THR A 66 -3.49 4.15 -5.87
C THR A 66 -4.83 3.48 -5.58
N LEU A 67 -5.92 4.09 -6.04
CA LEU A 67 -7.26 3.47 -5.95
C LEU A 67 -7.32 2.10 -6.63
N ASP A 68 -6.62 1.95 -7.74
CA ASP A 68 -6.62 0.72 -8.54
C ASP A 68 -5.73 -0.36 -7.94
N THR A 69 -4.66 0.02 -7.20
CA THR A 69 -3.75 -0.91 -6.54
C THR A 69 -4.09 -1.14 -5.07
N ALA A 70 -5.03 -0.37 -4.48
CA ALA A 70 -5.48 -0.56 -3.10
C ALA A 70 -5.93 -2.00 -2.76
N PRO A 71 -6.59 -2.76 -3.64
CA PRO A 71 -6.89 -4.17 -3.36
C PRO A 71 -5.64 -5.04 -3.16
N ALA A 72 -4.58 -4.80 -3.94
CA ALA A 72 -3.30 -5.49 -3.76
C ALA A 72 -2.64 -5.10 -2.43
N PHE A 73 -2.69 -3.82 -2.08
CA PHE A 73 -2.14 -3.31 -0.82
C PHE A 73 -2.77 -3.97 0.41
N LEU A 74 -4.07 -4.23 0.40
CA LEU A 74 -4.75 -4.96 1.48
C LEU A 74 -4.37 -6.46 1.54
N LEU A 75 -3.70 -6.98 0.51
CA LEU A 75 -3.17 -8.34 0.46
C LEU A 75 -1.66 -8.42 0.76
N ALA A 76 -1.02 -7.29 1.07
CA ALA A 76 0.40 -7.23 1.39
C ALA A 76 0.85 -8.22 2.50
N PRO A 77 0.05 -8.53 3.53
CA PRO A 77 0.43 -9.57 4.50
C PRO A 77 0.63 -10.97 3.88
N LEU A 78 -0.08 -11.31 2.80
CA LEU A 78 0.12 -12.58 2.09
C LEU A 78 1.47 -12.60 1.36
N VAL A 79 1.82 -11.47 0.73
CA VAL A 79 3.11 -11.27 0.05
C VAL A 79 4.24 -11.30 1.08
N GLN A 80 4.04 -10.68 2.25
CA GLN A 80 5.02 -10.69 3.33
C GLN A 80 5.35 -12.10 3.80
N VAL A 81 4.33 -12.95 3.96
CA VAL A 81 4.51 -14.36 4.33
C VAL A 81 5.24 -15.12 3.24
N ALA A 82 4.89 -14.93 1.97
CA ALA A 82 5.59 -15.56 0.85
C ALA A 82 7.09 -15.21 0.79
N TRP A 83 7.49 -14.03 1.31
CA TRP A 83 8.87 -13.59 1.41
C TRP A 83 9.57 -13.94 2.72
N ALA A 84 8.93 -14.68 3.63
CA ALA A 84 9.49 -14.96 4.96
C ALA A 84 10.84 -15.67 4.90
N GLU A 85 11.01 -16.58 3.95
CA GLU A 85 12.24 -17.36 3.73
C GLU A 85 13.26 -16.64 2.80
N GLY A 86 12.96 -15.39 2.37
CA GLY A 86 13.83 -14.59 1.51
C GLY A 86 13.64 -14.78 0.01
N GLU A 87 12.87 -15.79 -0.41
CA GLU A 87 12.48 -16.05 -1.80
C GLU A 87 11.04 -16.54 -1.87
N VAL A 88 10.35 -16.25 -2.96
CA VAL A 88 8.98 -16.72 -3.21
C VAL A 88 8.99 -17.94 -4.10
N THR A 89 8.51 -19.07 -3.60
CA THR A 89 8.37 -20.29 -4.38
C THR A 89 7.23 -20.19 -5.40
N GLU A 90 7.27 -21.00 -6.44
CA GLU A 90 6.20 -21.03 -7.46
C GLU A 90 4.83 -21.43 -6.87
N ARG A 91 4.82 -22.20 -5.78
CA ARG A 91 3.58 -22.61 -5.10
C ARG A 91 2.99 -21.47 -4.27
N GLU A 92 3.81 -20.75 -3.54
CA GLU A 92 3.37 -19.55 -2.82
C GLU A 92 2.86 -18.50 -3.78
N HIS A 93 3.59 -18.24 -4.85
CA HIS A 93 3.18 -17.33 -5.92
C HIS A 93 1.77 -17.67 -6.43
N LYS A 94 1.53 -18.93 -6.82
CA LYS A 94 0.21 -19.39 -7.27
C LYS A 94 -0.85 -19.27 -6.18
N THR A 95 -0.49 -19.56 -4.93
CA THR A 95 -1.41 -19.49 -3.80
C THR A 95 -1.84 -18.05 -3.53
N VAL A 96 -0.91 -17.10 -3.51
CA VAL A 96 -1.22 -15.67 -3.32
C VAL A 96 -2.16 -15.18 -4.43
N LEU A 97 -1.86 -15.47 -5.71
CA LEU A 97 -2.71 -15.03 -6.82
C LEU A 97 -4.11 -15.68 -6.78
N ARG A 98 -4.22 -16.96 -6.44
CA ARG A 98 -5.51 -17.62 -6.25
C ARG A 98 -6.33 -16.99 -5.13
N LEU A 99 -5.69 -16.68 -3.99
CA LEU A 99 -6.32 -16.01 -2.87
C LEU A 99 -6.73 -14.57 -3.20
N ALA A 100 -5.96 -13.89 -4.05
CA ALA A 100 -6.28 -12.57 -4.58
C ALA A 100 -7.52 -12.63 -5.49
N GLY A 101 -7.56 -13.55 -6.42
CA GLY A 101 -8.73 -13.78 -7.29
C GLY A 101 -10.00 -14.10 -6.51
N ALA A 102 -9.91 -14.94 -5.46
CA ALA A 102 -11.04 -15.23 -4.57
C ALA A 102 -11.54 -14.00 -3.79
N ARG A 103 -10.75 -12.92 -3.73
CA ARG A 103 -11.09 -11.63 -3.11
C ARG A 103 -11.43 -10.53 -4.11
N GLY A 104 -11.63 -10.89 -5.39
CA GLY A 104 -12.08 -9.99 -6.45
C GLY A 104 -10.95 -9.22 -7.14
N VAL A 105 -9.70 -9.63 -7.00
CA VAL A 105 -8.60 -9.09 -7.81
C VAL A 105 -8.60 -9.81 -9.16
N GLU A 106 -9.05 -9.11 -10.20
CA GLU A 106 -9.11 -9.65 -11.56
C GLU A 106 -7.71 -9.71 -12.20
N GLU A 107 -7.42 -10.75 -13.00
CA GLU A 107 -6.12 -10.99 -13.63
C GLU A 107 -5.63 -9.83 -14.53
N SER A 108 -6.55 -9.05 -15.11
CA SER A 108 -6.23 -7.89 -15.96
C SER A 108 -6.15 -6.57 -15.18
N SER A 109 -6.34 -6.59 -13.86
CA SER A 109 -6.40 -5.37 -13.05
C SER A 109 -5.00 -4.84 -12.68
N PRO A 110 -4.87 -3.52 -12.44
CA PRO A 110 -3.64 -2.95 -11.90
C PRO A 110 -3.22 -3.57 -10.56
N ALA A 111 -4.19 -3.97 -9.72
CA ALA A 111 -3.92 -4.67 -8.47
C ALA A 111 -3.26 -6.04 -8.69
N HIS A 112 -3.68 -6.79 -9.72
CA HIS A 112 -3.05 -8.06 -10.07
C HIS A 112 -1.61 -7.85 -10.58
N ALA A 113 -1.41 -6.86 -11.46
CA ALA A 113 -0.07 -6.51 -11.95
C ALA A 113 0.87 -6.11 -10.80
N GLN A 114 0.37 -5.36 -9.84
CA GLN A 114 1.11 -4.96 -8.64
C GLN A 114 1.49 -6.16 -7.76
N LEU A 115 0.59 -7.13 -7.59
CA LEU A 115 0.89 -8.36 -6.85
C LEU A 115 1.98 -9.19 -7.56
N LEU A 116 1.93 -9.29 -8.89
CA LEU A 116 2.96 -9.96 -9.67
C LEU A 116 4.34 -9.32 -9.46
N GLU A 117 4.41 -7.99 -9.49
CA GLU A 117 5.63 -7.25 -9.22
C GLU A 117 6.16 -7.53 -7.81
N TRP A 118 5.30 -7.46 -6.78
CA TRP A 118 5.69 -7.71 -5.40
C TRP A 118 6.06 -9.17 -5.10
N LEU A 119 5.60 -10.12 -5.90
CA LEU A 119 6.01 -11.52 -5.79
C LEU A 119 7.33 -11.82 -6.52
N GLN A 120 7.76 -10.94 -7.45
CA GLN A 120 9.04 -11.02 -8.15
C GLN A 120 10.13 -10.23 -7.45
N GLU A 121 9.79 -9.05 -6.92
CA GLU A 121 10.69 -8.17 -6.20
C GLU A 121 10.09 -7.80 -4.83
N ARG A 122 10.83 -8.10 -3.77
CA ARG A 122 10.35 -7.90 -2.40
C ARG A 122 10.12 -6.42 -2.12
N PRO A 123 8.89 -6.02 -1.73
CA PRO A 123 8.61 -4.66 -1.30
C PRO A 123 9.39 -4.28 -0.04
N PRO A 124 9.58 -2.97 0.20
CA PRO A 124 10.19 -2.50 1.44
C PRO A 124 9.30 -2.83 2.65
N ASP A 125 9.91 -3.07 3.82
CA ASP A 125 9.21 -3.40 5.06
C ASP A 125 8.15 -2.35 5.44
N ALA A 126 8.42 -1.07 5.13
CA ALA A 126 7.48 0.02 5.34
C ALA A 126 6.12 -0.19 4.64
N LEU A 127 6.09 -0.92 3.51
CA LEU A 127 4.84 -1.26 2.83
C LEU A 127 4.02 -2.26 3.65
N PHE A 128 4.66 -3.30 4.16
CA PHE A 128 4.01 -4.34 4.97
C PHE A 128 3.50 -3.79 6.30
N ASP A 129 4.30 -2.96 6.97
CA ASP A 129 3.94 -2.31 8.22
C ASP A 129 2.74 -1.37 8.03
N THR A 130 2.79 -0.54 6.99
CA THR A 130 1.70 0.41 6.68
C THR A 130 0.42 -0.33 6.29
N ALA A 131 0.52 -1.40 5.49
CA ALA A 131 -0.64 -2.21 5.11
C ALA A 131 -1.29 -2.89 6.33
N THR A 132 -0.50 -3.46 7.22
CA THR A 132 -0.99 -4.09 8.45
C THR A 132 -1.67 -3.07 9.36
N GLU A 133 -1.12 -1.85 9.47
CA GLU A 133 -1.72 -0.75 10.23
C GLU A 133 -3.05 -0.31 9.62
N VAL A 134 -3.14 -0.15 8.31
CA VAL A 134 -4.39 0.17 7.59
C VAL A 134 -5.44 -0.91 7.83
N ILE A 135 -5.10 -2.18 7.68
CA ILE A 135 -6.01 -3.30 7.94
C ILE A 135 -6.50 -3.26 9.40
N LYS A 136 -5.61 -3.04 10.36
CA LYS A 136 -5.96 -2.93 11.79
C LYS A 136 -6.93 -1.79 12.05
N VAL A 137 -6.71 -0.62 11.44
CA VAL A 137 -7.62 0.54 11.56
C VAL A 137 -8.98 0.19 10.96
N GLY A 138 -9.04 -0.36 9.75
CA GLY A 138 -10.29 -0.79 9.12
C GLY A 138 -11.03 -1.86 9.93
N LEU A 139 -10.31 -2.76 10.60
CA LEU A 139 -10.90 -3.75 11.49
C LEU A 139 -11.45 -3.14 12.79
N SER A 140 -10.88 -2.03 13.26
CA SER A 140 -11.25 -1.42 14.54
C SER A 140 -12.67 -0.85 14.55
N VAL A 141 -13.22 -0.50 13.39
CA VAL A 141 -14.59 0.02 13.26
C VAL A 141 -15.65 -1.09 13.28
N LEU A 142 -15.23 -2.36 13.15
CA LEU A 142 -16.14 -3.51 13.15
C LEU A 142 -16.54 -3.93 14.58
N PRO A 143 -17.75 -4.48 14.78
CA PRO A 143 -18.14 -5.13 16.01
C PRO A 143 -17.14 -6.23 16.40
N PRO A 144 -16.92 -6.49 17.71
CA PRO A 144 -15.86 -7.42 18.16
C PRO A 144 -15.94 -8.83 17.53
N GLY A 145 -17.13 -9.36 17.33
CA GLY A 145 -17.33 -10.69 16.71
C GLY A 145 -16.94 -10.69 15.23
N GLU A 146 -17.35 -9.70 14.48
CA GLU A 146 -16.99 -9.57 13.04
C GLU A 146 -15.50 -9.30 12.86
N ARG A 147 -14.92 -8.49 13.74
CA ARG A 147 -13.48 -8.22 13.76
C ARG A 147 -12.69 -9.51 13.91
N GLU A 148 -13.00 -10.32 14.92
CA GLU A 148 -12.28 -11.56 15.17
C GLU A 148 -12.44 -12.55 14.00
N GLU A 149 -13.61 -12.64 13.39
CA GLU A 149 -13.83 -13.45 12.20
C GLU A 149 -13.02 -12.97 10.99
N ARG A 150 -12.91 -11.65 10.81
CA ARG A 150 -12.06 -11.07 9.76
C ARG A 150 -10.58 -11.35 9.99
N ILE A 151 -10.11 -11.18 11.24
CA ILE A 151 -8.72 -11.50 11.62
C ILE A 151 -8.43 -12.98 11.34
N LYS A 152 -9.30 -13.90 11.77
CA LYS A 152 -9.14 -15.33 11.50
C LYS A 152 -9.01 -15.64 10.00
N ARG A 153 -9.83 -15.00 9.14
CA ARG A 153 -9.75 -15.21 7.69
C ARG A 153 -8.46 -14.68 7.08
N ILE A 154 -7.93 -13.55 7.58
CA ILE A 154 -6.64 -13.03 7.14
C ILE A 154 -5.51 -13.97 7.56
N VAL A 155 -5.48 -14.36 8.83
CA VAL A 155 -4.47 -15.28 9.38
C VAL A 155 -4.52 -16.64 8.68
N GLN A 156 -5.72 -17.17 8.43
CA GLN A 156 -5.89 -18.43 7.71
C GLN A 156 -5.33 -18.33 6.28
N ALA A 157 -5.56 -17.22 5.58
CA ALA A 157 -5.00 -17.01 4.25
C ALA A 157 -3.46 -16.91 4.28
N CYS A 158 -2.91 -16.25 5.29
CA CYS A 158 -1.46 -16.23 5.52
C CYS A 158 -0.89 -17.62 5.78
N HIS A 159 -1.57 -18.43 6.61
CA HIS A 159 -1.19 -19.84 6.84
C HIS A 159 -1.23 -20.67 5.57
N GLU A 160 -2.22 -20.47 4.70
CA GLU A 160 -2.33 -21.18 3.43
C GLU A 160 -1.16 -20.87 2.48
N VAL A 161 -0.64 -19.63 2.53
CA VAL A 161 0.58 -19.25 1.78
C VAL A 161 1.79 -19.96 2.38
N ALA A 162 1.99 -19.88 3.70
CA ALA A 162 3.09 -20.52 4.39
C ALA A 162 3.12 -22.06 4.17
N GLU A 163 1.97 -22.72 4.22
CA GLU A 163 1.87 -24.16 3.94
C GLU A 163 2.22 -24.52 2.50
N ALA A 164 2.14 -23.59 1.56
CA ALA A 164 2.46 -23.83 0.17
C ALA A 164 3.96 -24.02 -0.07
N SER A 165 4.84 -23.40 0.74
CA SER A 165 6.30 -23.56 0.69
C SER A 165 6.72 -24.96 1.16
N GLY A 166 6.11 -25.47 2.22
CA GLY A 166 6.49 -26.69 2.91
C GLY A 166 6.18 -28.03 2.22
N GLY A 167 5.86 -28.02 0.92
CA GLY A 167 5.37 -29.19 0.19
C GLY A 167 6.27 -30.43 0.24
N LEU A 168 7.60 -30.27 0.36
CA LEU A 168 8.54 -31.41 0.40
C LEU A 168 8.69 -31.98 1.81
N ALA A 169 8.74 -31.14 2.84
CA ALA A 169 8.82 -31.56 4.24
C ALA A 169 7.54 -32.31 4.66
N ARG A 170 6.38 -31.85 4.19
CA ARG A 170 5.07 -32.49 4.41
C ARG A 170 4.97 -33.86 3.72
N LEU A 171 5.54 -33.98 2.48
CA LEU A 171 5.55 -35.24 1.74
C LEU A 171 6.43 -36.29 2.41
N LEU A 172 7.47 -35.86 3.12
CA LEU A 172 8.41 -36.73 3.86
C LEU A 172 7.98 -36.96 5.32
N GLY A 173 6.85 -36.38 5.77
CA GLY A 173 6.37 -36.54 7.17
C GLY A 173 7.24 -35.81 8.20
N LEU A 174 8.01 -34.78 7.79
CA LEU A 174 9.01 -34.09 8.60
C LEU A 174 8.49 -32.78 9.25
N GLY A 175 7.18 -32.62 9.44
CA GLY A 175 6.63 -31.48 10.17
C GLY A 175 5.40 -30.81 9.53
N SER A 176 4.97 -29.65 10.06
CA SER A 176 3.77 -28.92 9.66
C SER A 176 3.85 -28.31 8.24
N GLY A 177 5.04 -28.23 7.64
CA GLY A 177 5.27 -27.57 6.36
C GLY A 177 5.38 -26.04 6.45
N VAL A 178 5.32 -25.47 7.65
CA VAL A 178 5.52 -24.04 7.94
C VAL A 178 6.89 -23.90 8.62
N SER A 179 7.73 -22.98 8.14
CA SER A 179 9.04 -22.73 8.73
C SER A 179 8.92 -21.95 10.06
N GLY A 180 9.97 -21.96 10.87
CA GLY A 180 9.99 -21.18 12.12
C GLY A 180 9.91 -19.69 11.87
N GLU A 181 10.40 -19.21 10.75
CA GLU A 181 10.35 -17.81 10.33
C GLU A 181 8.93 -17.39 9.92
N GLU A 182 8.26 -18.23 9.15
CA GLU A 182 6.85 -18.04 8.79
C GLU A 182 5.94 -18.07 10.02
N GLU A 183 6.14 -19.03 10.95
CA GLU A 183 5.36 -19.13 12.19
C GLU A 183 5.52 -17.87 13.06
N SER A 184 6.75 -17.38 13.22
CA SER A 184 7.05 -16.14 13.95
C SER A 184 6.39 -14.92 13.30
N LEU A 185 6.39 -14.87 11.97
CA LEU A 185 5.75 -13.78 11.20
C LEU A 185 4.22 -13.85 11.34
N LEU A 186 3.62 -15.02 11.23
CA LEU A 186 2.18 -15.22 11.41
C LEU A 186 1.72 -14.80 12.81
N ASP A 187 2.49 -15.13 13.84
CA ASP A 187 2.24 -14.69 15.21
C ASP A 187 2.32 -13.16 15.33
N THR A 188 3.30 -12.54 14.69
CA THR A 188 3.48 -11.09 14.67
C THR A 188 2.31 -10.37 13.98
N ILE A 189 1.91 -10.84 12.80
CA ILE A 189 0.75 -10.31 12.07
C ILE A 189 -0.51 -10.46 12.93
N THR A 190 -0.74 -11.63 13.51
CA THR A 190 -1.90 -11.92 14.36
C THR A 190 -1.95 -11.00 15.58
N ALA A 191 -0.83 -10.86 16.29
CA ALA A 191 -0.73 -9.99 17.47
C ALA A 191 -0.99 -8.51 17.10
N THR A 192 -0.45 -8.06 15.98
CA THR A 192 -0.64 -6.69 15.49
C THR A 192 -2.09 -6.41 15.13
N LEU A 193 -2.75 -7.30 14.39
CA LEU A 193 -4.15 -7.17 14.01
C LEU A 193 -5.11 -7.20 15.22
N ARG A 194 -4.79 -7.99 16.26
CA ARG A 194 -5.53 -8.02 17.51
C ARG A 194 -5.26 -6.84 18.44
N GLY A 195 -4.25 -6.02 18.10
CA GLY A 195 -3.88 -4.87 18.93
C GLY A 195 -3.01 -5.21 20.15
N HIS A 196 -2.49 -6.41 20.24
CA HIS A 196 -1.52 -6.78 21.27
C HIS A 196 -0.13 -6.33 20.83
N ARG A 197 0.38 -5.25 21.43
CA ARG A 197 1.77 -4.86 21.29
C ARG A 197 2.62 -5.92 21.98
N ARG A 198 3.40 -6.67 21.22
CA ARG A 198 4.47 -7.49 21.84
C ARG A 198 5.38 -6.51 22.55
N LEU A 199 5.38 -6.49 23.87
CA LEU A 199 6.42 -5.83 24.65
C LEU A 199 7.71 -6.53 24.25
N GLU A 200 8.59 -5.85 23.51
CA GLU A 200 9.97 -6.26 23.34
C GLU A 200 10.52 -6.49 24.75
N LYS A 201 10.89 -7.73 25.05
CA LYS A 201 11.70 -8.04 26.20
C LYS A 201 13.10 -7.53 25.87
N ASP A 202 13.36 -6.28 26.28
CA ASP A 202 14.73 -5.82 26.50
C ASP A 202 15.34 -6.67 27.60
N ALA A 203 16.37 -7.42 27.25
CA ALA A 203 17.36 -7.98 28.17
C ALA A 203 18.71 -8.04 27.48
#